data_cbaf52e589a1e8f47f4d1dac709e43cd
#
_entry.id   cbaf52e589a1e8f47f4d1dac709e43cd
#
_cell.length_a   1.000
_cell.length_b   1.000
_cell.length_c   1.000
_cell.angle_alpha   90.00
_cell.angle_beta   90.00
_cell.angle_gamma   90.00
#
_symmetry.space_group_name_H-M   'P 1'
#
loop_
_entity.id
_entity.type
_entity.pdbx_description
1 polymer ?
#
loop_
_entity_poly.entity_id
_entity_poly.type
_entity_poly.pdbx_seq_one_letter_code
_entity_poly.pdbx_strand_id
1 'polypeptide(L)'
;MPFDCTPVSDRTKQIPNTARDVLGISVIARSSGPVRPRPIPPWYVNRQAESVDAAVAVLSRGRDLISDERRWCKRSFAFTWLEIPVPVGSRYARRFCALGAIIRAGRELGLPVDDASRALEWQTVRPVIDWNDDKLRTHAEVVAAFDAAIDALAVMTPAA
;
A
#
# COMPACT_ATOMS: atom_id res chain seq x y z
N MET A 1 64.50 -35.60 12.03
CA MET A 1 63.58 -34.90 12.97
C MET A 1 62.31 -34.53 12.21
N PRO A 2 61.24 -35.33 12.27
CA PRO A 2 59.96 -34.94 11.65
C PRO A 2 59.16 -34.10 12.66
N PHE A 3 58.60 -33.00 12.17
CA PHE A 3 57.69 -32.14 12.91
C PHE A 3 56.31 -32.72 12.85
N ASP A 4 55.77 -33.06 14.00
CA ASP A 4 54.42 -33.56 14.23
C ASP A 4 53.45 -32.37 14.27
N CYS A 5 52.57 -32.25 13.28
CA CYS A 5 51.50 -31.28 13.25
C CYS A 5 50.21 -31.94 13.74
N THR A 6 49.92 -31.86 15.01
CA THR A 6 48.60 -32.19 15.54
C THR A 6 47.61 -31.10 15.23
N PRO A 7 46.40 -31.40 14.69
CA PRO A 7 45.35 -30.39 14.44
C PRO A 7 44.71 -30.00 15.77
N VAL A 8 44.69 -28.68 16.00
CA VAL A 8 43.97 -28.06 17.10
C VAL A 8 42.47 -28.19 16.83
N SER A 9 41.83 -28.92 17.75
CA SER A 9 40.38 -29.09 17.78
C SER A 9 39.69 -27.74 18.01
N ASP A 10 38.98 -27.26 17.00
CA ASP A 10 38.15 -26.04 17.04
C ASP A 10 36.93 -26.31 17.92
N ARG A 11 36.98 -25.87 19.15
CA ARG A 11 35.85 -25.82 20.06
C ARG A 11 34.98 -24.64 19.66
N THR A 12 34.06 -24.84 18.72
CA THR A 12 32.95 -23.94 18.48
C THR A 12 32.13 -23.80 19.76
N LYS A 13 32.36 -22.72 20.50
CA LYS A 13 31.49 -22.33 21.61
C LYS A 13 30.10 -22.02 21.08
N GLN A 14 29.20 -22.96 21.27
CA GLN A 14 27.76 -22.70 21.18
C GLN A 14 27.39 -21.65 22.22
N ILE A 15 27.08 -20.43 21.78
CA ILE A 15 26.51 -19.40 22.62
C ILE A 15 25.04 -19.79 22.81
N PRO A 16 24.55 -20.00 24.03
CA PRO A 16 23.13 -20.30 24.25
C PRO A 16 22.28 -19.08 23.89
N ASN A 17 21.23 -19.32 23.12
CA ASN A 17 20.24 -18.34 22.61
C ASN A 17 19.27 -17.85 23.71
N THR A 18 19.76 -17.55 24.91
CA THR A 18 18.93 -17.19 26.08
C THR A 18 18.88 -15.70 26.41
N ALA A 19 19.19 -14.81 25.46
CA ALA A 19 19.11 -13.36 25.70
C ALA A 19 17.98 -12.66 24.92
N ARG A 20 16.97 -13.39 24.42
CA ARG A 20 15.85 -12.81 23.66
C ARG A 20 14.50 -12.72 24.37
N ASP A 21 14.40 -13.24 25.59
CA ASP A 21 13.10 -13.31 26.30
C ASP A 21 12.92 -12.32 27.45
N VAL A 22 13.77 -11.30 27.59
CA VAL A 22 13.68 -10.39 28.76
C VAL A 22 13.07 -9.03 28.46
N LEU A 23 12.87 -8.68 27.21
CA LEU A 23 12.11 -7.47 26.84
C LEU A 23 10.83 -7.92 26.12
N GLY A 24 9.71 -7.96 26.84
CA GLY A 24 8.38 -8.28 26.32
C GLY A 24 7.87 -7.31 25.23
N ILE A 25 8.71 -7.09 24.23
CA ILE A 25 8.30 -6.46 22.98
C ILE A 25 7.70 -7.58 22.14
N SER A 26 6.39 -7.80 22.27
CA SER A 26 5.62 -8.51 21.26
C SER A 26 5.91 -7.86 19.92
N VAL A 27 6.83 -8.43 19.17
CA VAL A 27 6.91 -8.21 17.73
C VAL A 27 5.58 -8.73 17.19
N ILE A 28 4.62 -7.84 17.04
CA ILE A 28 3.37 -8.14 16.32
C ILE A 28 3.85 -8.57 14.96
N ALA A 29 3.93 -9.89 14.75
CA ALA A 29 4.17 -10.46 13.43
C ALA A 29 3.11 -9.86 12.53
N ARG A 30 3.54 -8.98 11.60
CA ARG A 30 2.65 -8.45 10.57
C ARG A 30 2.13 -9.65 9.81
N SER A 31 0.89 -10.01 10.10
CA SER A 31 0.16 -11.04 9.41
C SER A 31 0.12 -10.66 7.93
N SER A 32 0.92 -11.34 7.12
CA SER A 32 0.90 -11.27 5.65
C SER A 32 -0.33 -12.01 5.09
N GLY A 33 -1.41 -12.07 5.84
CA GLY A 33 -2.67 -12.63 5.39
C GLY A 33 -3.38 -11.66 4.44
N PRO A 34 -4.31 -12.17 3.61
CA PRO A 34 -5.12 -11.34 2.75
C PRO A 34 -5.80 -10.24 3.59
N VAL A 35 -5.58 -8.98 3.19
CA VAL A 35 -6.21 -7.83 3.84
C VAL A 35 -7.72 -7.99 3.69
N ARG A 36 -8.43 -8.28 4.79
CA ARG A 36 -9.90 -8.34 4.75
C ARG A 36 -10.43 -6.92 4.63
N PRO A 37 -11.29 -6.63 3.63
CA PRO A 37 -11.89 -5.32 3.47
C PRO A 37 -12.59 -4.90 4.76
N ARG A 38 -12.31 -3.69 5.23
CA ARG A 38 -13.02 -3.10 6.37
C ARG A 38 -14.34 -2.50 5.87
N PRO A 39 -15.48 -2.87 6.44
CA PRO A 39 -16.77 -2.28 6.04
C PRO A 39 -16.72 -0.76 6.18
N ILE A 40 -17.09 -0.05 5.12
CA ILE A 40 -17.14 1.42 5.13
C ILE A 40 -18.43 1.85 5.83
N PRO A 41 -18.37 2.72 6.86
CA PRO A 41 -19.59 3.23 7.49
C PRO A 41 -20.42 4.03 6.49
N PRO A 42 -21.75 3.89 6.53
CA PRO A 42 -22.64 4.56 5.58
C PRO A 42 -22.54 6.08 5.52
N TRP A 43 -22.05 6.71 6.60
CA TRP A 43 -21.89 8.15 6.71
C TRP A 43 -20.53 8.65 6.20
N TYR A 44 -19.60 7.74 5.86
CA TYR A 44 -18.22 8.10 5.51
C TYR A 44 -18.08 8.47 4.01
N VAL A 45 -18.85 7.84 3.15
CA VAL A 45 -18.92 8.13 1.70
C VAL A 45 -20.35 8.46 1.30
N ASN A 46 -20.53 9.15 0.17
CA ASN A 46 -21.84 9.37 -0.38
C ASN A 46 -22.44 8.05 -0.87
N ARG A 47 -23.65 7.70 -0.38
CA ARG A 47 -24.33 6.44 -0.67
C ARG A 47 -25.19 6.45 -1.93
N GLN A 48 -25.19 7.54 -2.69
CA GLN A 48 -25.88 7.54 -3.99
C GLN A 48 -25.18 6.53 -4.92
N ALA A 49 -25.96 5.72 -5.61
CA ALA A 49 -25.42 4.67 -6.48
C ALA A 49 -24.41 5.22 -7.49
N GLU A 50 -24.73 6.34 -8.13
CA GLU A 50 -23.82 7.01 -9.08
C GLU A 50 -22.50 7.42 -8.44
N SER A 51 -22.50 7.86 -7.16
CA SER A 51 -21.29 8.24 -6.43
C SER A 51 -20.45 7.03 -6.05
N VAL A 52 -21.09 5.92 -5.65
CA VAL A 52 -20.41 4.66 -5.35
C VAL A 52 -19.75 4.09 -6.61
N ASP A 53 -20.49 4.05 -7.72
CA ASP A 53 -19.99 3.55 -9.00
C ASP A 53 -18.82 4.42 -9.52
N ALA A 54 -18.95 5.74 -9.39
CA ALA A 54 -17.87 6.67 -9.72
C ALA A 54 -16.62 6.42 -8.85
N ALA A 55 -16.80 6.22 -7.55
CA ALA A 55 -15.69 5.93 -6.64
C ALA A 55 -15.01 4.59 -6.98
N VAL A 56 -15.78 3.54 -7.27
CA VAL A 56 -15.27 2.24 -7.72
C VAL A 56 -14.49 2.38 -9.03
N ALA A 57 -15.03 3.11 -10.01
CA ALA A 57 -14.35 3.34 -11.29
C ALA A 57 -13.01 4.08 -11.10
N VAL A 58 -12.99 5.12 -10.26
CA VAL A 58 -11.78 5.89 -9.96
C VAL A 58 -10.75 5.02 -9.24
N LEU A 59 -11.16 4.23 -8.24
CA LEU A 59 -10.25 3.32 -7.51
C LEU A 59 -9.69 2.25 -8.45
N SER A 60 -10.53 1.62 -9.26
CA SER A 60 -10.10 0.59 -10.23
C SER A 60 -9.08 1.16 -11.21
N ARG A 61 -9.36 2.32 -11.78
CA ARG A 61 -8.42 2.99 -12.67
C ARG A 61 -7.13 3.41 -11.97
N GLY A 62 -7.23 3.93 -10.74
CA GLY A 62 -6.07 4.29 -9.92
C GLY A 62 -5.18 3.09 -9.63
N ARG A 63 -5.78 1.95 -9.26
CA ARG A 63 -5.10 0.67 -9.08
C ARG A 63 -4.36 0.22 -10.34
N ASP A 64 -4.99 0.32 -11.51
CA ASP A 64 -4.37 -0.04 -12.78
C ASP A 64 -3.16 0.83 -13.12
N LEU A 65 -3.22 2.13 -12.79
CA LEU A 65 -2.11 3.05 -13.01
C LEU A 65 -0.84 2.66 -12.24
N ILE A 66 -1.00 2.02 -11.08
CA ILE A 66 0.09 1.58 -10.22
C ILE A 66 0.22 0.05 -10.13
N SER A 67 -0.41 -0.72 -11.01
CA SER A 67 -0.37 -2.19 -11.00
C SER A 67 1.05 -2.76 -11.13
N ASP A 68 1.93 -2.07 -11.87
CA ASP A 68 3.36 -2.35 -11.92
C ASP A 68 4.09 -1.56 -10.81
N GLU A 69 4.90 -2.25 -9.99
CA GLU A 69 5.69 -1.63 -8.91
C GLU A 69 6.55 -0.46 -9.41
N ARG A 70 7.05 -0.52 -10.64
CA ARG A 70 7.84 0.55 -11.26
C ARG A 70 7.03 1.83 -11.48
N ARG A 71 5.70 1.73 -11.51
CA ARG A 71 4.79 2.86 -11.65
C ARG A 71 4.33 3.44 -10.32
N TRP A 72 4.63 2.78 -9.22
CA TRP A 72 4.37 3.29 -7.89
C TRP A 72 5.54 4.13 -7.37
N CYS A 73 5.22 5.13 -6.55
CA CYS A 73 6.23 5.98 -5.92
C CYS A 73 5.80 6.43 -4.51
N LYS A 74 6.76 7.02 -3.79
CA LYS A 74 6.58 7.67 -2.49
C LYS A 74 7.03 9.13 -2.55
N ARG A 75 6.65 9.93 -1.55
CA ARG A 75 7.11 11.31 -1.31
C ARG A 75 6.63 12.38 -2.29
N SER A 76 5.97 12.03 -3.37
CA SER A 76 5.35 12.97 -4.30
C SER A 76 4.14 12.33 -4.94
N PHE A 77 3.19 13.14 -5.41
CA PHE A 77 2.01 12.65 -6.10
C PHE A 77 2.34 11.97 -7.43
N ALA A 78 3.33 12.50 -8.15
CA ALA A 78 3.79 11.90 -9.40
C ALA A 78 5.25 12.23 -9.71
N PHE A 79 5.88 11.32 -10.44
CA PHE A 79 7.22 11.48 -10.99
C PHE A 79 7.27 11.14 -12.48
N THR A 80 8.27 11.68 -13.17
CA THR A 80 8.71 11.17 -14.48
C THR A 80 9.48 9.86 -14.31
N TRP A 81 9.88 9.23 -15.42
CA TRP A 81 10.82 8.09 -15.38
C TRP A 81 12.19 8.43 -14.78
N LEU A 82 12.60 9.70 -14.87
CA LEU A 82 13.88 10.19 -14.35
C LEU A 82 13.76 10.65 -12.88
N GLU A 83 12.70 10.25 -12.19
CA GLU A 83 12.44 10.60 -10.78
C GLU A 83 12.32 12.11 -10.50
N ILE A 84 11.93 12.89 -11.51
CA ILE A 84 11.67 14.32 -11.37
C ILE A 84 10.20 14.48 -10.94
N PRO A 85 9.91 15.13 -9.80
CA PRO A 85 8.54 15.43 -9.36
C PRO A 85 7.82 16.29 -10.40
N VAL A 86 6.59 15.92 -10.73
CA VAL A 86 5.75 16.66 -11.69
C VAL A 86 4.31 16.71 -11.20
N PRO A 87 3.51 17.70 -11.63
CA PRO A 87 2.08 17.70 -11.38
C PRO A 87 1.42 16.41 -11.90
N VAL A 88 0.42 15.89 -11.17
CA VAL A 88 -0.31 14.65 -11.54
C VAL A 88 -0.90 14.71 -12.95
N GLY A 89 -1.35 15.89 -13.39
CA GLY A 89 -1.90 16.11 -14.73
C GLY A 89 -0.86 16.20 -15.84
N SER A 90 0.44 16.16 -15.53
CA SER A 90 1.50 16.27 -16.53
C SER A 90 1.47 15.06 -17.48
N ARG A 91 1.71 15.32 -18.77
CA ARG A 91 1.90 14.26 -19.77
C ARG A 91 3.16 13.43 -19.54
N TYR A 92 4.09 13.94 -18.74
CA TYR A 92 5.33 13.27 -18.38
C TYR A 92 5.24 12.44 -17.10
N ALA A 93 4.12 12.55 -16.36
CA ALA A 93 3.90 11.73 -15.18
C ALA A 93 3.81 10.24 -15.57
N ARG A 94 4.60 9.40 -14.93
CA ARG A 94 4.70 7.97 -15.19
C ARG A 94 4.60 7.11 -13.93
N ARG A 95 4.93 7.69 -12.80
CA ARG A 95 4.88 7.04 -11.48
C ARG A 95 3.97 7.85 -10.58
N PHE A 96 3.17 7.17 -9.77
CA PHE A 96 2.17 7.81 -8.92
C PHE A 96 2.22 7.22 -7.52
N CYS A 97 2.07 8.04 -6.48
CA CYS A 97 1.70 7.53 -5.16
C CYS A 97 0.21 7.13 -5.16
N ALA A 98 -0.25 6.47 -4.10
CA ALA A 98 -1.65 6.02 -4.01
C ALA A 98 -2.66 7.15 -4.26
N LEU A 99 -2.51 8.30 -3.59
CA LEU A 99 -3.41 9.44 -3.80
C LEU A 99 -3.22 10.09 -5.17
N GLY A 100 -1.98 10.17 -5.66
CA GLY A 100 -1.69 10.65 -7.02
C GLY A 100 -2.35 9.81 -8.09
N ALA A 101 -2.42 8.49 -7.92
CA ALA A 101 -3.10 7.56 -8.82
C ALA A 101 -4.63 7.83 -8.84
N ILE A 102 -5.25 8.05 -7.67
CA ILE A 102 -6.68 8.42 -7.57
C ILE A 102 -6.96 9.74 -8.31
N ILE A 103 -6.15 10.78 -8.04
CA ILE A 103 -6.31 12.10 -8.69
C ILE A 103 -6.14 11.98 -10.21
N ARG A 104 -5.16 11.19 -10.66
CA ARG A 104 -4.94 10.94 -12.09
C ARG A 104 -6.11 10.20 -12.71
N ALA A 105 -6.61 9.16 -12.06
CA ALA A 105 -7.77 8.39 -12.51
C ALA A 105 -9.03 9.27 -12.63
N GLY A 106 -9.33 10.07 -11.59
CA GLY A 106 -10.47 10.98 -11.63
C GLY A 106 -10.41 11.98 -12.80
N ARG A 107 -9.21 12.52 -13.08
CA ARG A 107 -9.01 13.41 -14.24
C ARG A 107 -9.20 12.69 -15.57
N GLU A 108 -8.70 11.46 -15.70
CA GLU A 108 -8.86 10.67 -16.93
C GLU A 108 -10.32 10.29 -17.21
N LEU A 109 -11.07 10.02 -16.13
CA LEU A 109 -12.48 9.61 -16.22
C LEU A 109 -13.46 10.78 -16.16
N GLY A 110 -13.01 11.98 -15.79
CA GLY A 110 -13.91 13.12 -15.54
C GLY A 110 -14.81 12.93 -14.32
N LEU A 111 -14.36 12.15 -13.32
CA LEU A 111 -15.13 11.78 -12.13
C LEU A 111 -14.57 12.42 -10.86
N PRO A 112 -15.43 12.66 -9.83
CA PRO A 112 -15.01 13.17 -8.54
C PRO A 112 -14.15 12.13 -7.82
N VAL A 113 -13.18 12.60 -6.99
CA VAL A 113 -12.20 11.75 -6.32
C VAL A 113 -12.44 11.60 -4.81
N ASP A 114 -13.37 12.38 -4.26
CA ASP A 114 -13.54 12.50 -2.80
C ASP A 114 -13.92 11.17 -2.15
N ASP A 115 -14.95 10.51 -2.65
CA ASP A 115 -15.42 9.23 -2.09
C ASP A 115 -14.42 8.10 -2.32
N ALA A 116 -13.71 8.09 -3.46
CA ALA A 116 -12.63 7.16 -3.73
C ALA A 116 -11.46 7.35 -2.74
N SER A 117 -11.07 8.60 -2.50
CA SER A 117 -10.02 8.93 -1.54
C SER A 117 -10.40 8.54 -0.10
N ARG A 118 -11.65 8.84 0.32
CA ARG A 118 -12.17 8.46 1.64
C ARG A 118 -12.25 6.95 1.81
N ALA A 119 -12.72 6.22 0.79
CA ALA A 119 -12.78 4.77 0.84
C ALA A 119 -11.40 4.14 1.03
N LEU A 120 -10.39 4.63 0.32
CA LEU A 120 -9.01 4.17 0.50
C LEU A 120 -8.47 4.56 1.88
N GLU A 121 -8.70 5.80 2.33
CA GLU A 121 -8.28 6.27 3.67
C GLU A 121 -8.89 5.42 4.79
N TRP A 122 -10.14 5.00 4.63
CA TRP A 122 -10.79 4.09 5.57
C TRP A 122 -10.07 2.75 5.69
N GLN A 123 -9.59 2.17 4.58
CA GLN A 123 -8.83 0.92 4.61
C GLN A 123 -7.45 1.10 5.24
N THR A 124 -6.81 2.24 5.04
CA THR A 124 -5.45 2.51 5.52
C THR A 124 -5.39 2.96 6.98
N VAL A 125 -6.53 3.35 7.58
CA VAL A 125 -6.65 3.84 8.99
C VAL A 125 -5.83 5.11 9.28
N ARG A 126 -5.22 5.68 8.28
CA ARG A 126 -4.35 6.87 8.33
C ARG A 126 -4.53 7.66 7.05
N PRO A 127 -4.20 8.95 7.03
CA PRO A 127 -4.14 9.72 5.79
C PRO A 127 -3.34 8.97 4.71
N VAL A 128 -3.91 8.86 3.51
CA VAL A 128 -3.34 8.01 2.44
C VAL A 128 -1.88 8.37 2.14
N ILE A 129 -1.54 9.67 2.19
CA ILE A 129 -0.18 10.15 1.92
C ILE A 129 0.80 9.59 2.96
N ASP A 130 0.50 9.78 4.25
CA ASP A 130 1.38 9.34 5.36
C ASP A 130 1.52 7.82 5.37
N TRP A 131 0.43 7.13 5.02
CA TRP A 131 0.42 5.67 4.93
C TRP A 131 1.24 5.17 3.74
N ASN A 132 1.10 5.78 2.55
CA ASN A 132 1.85 5.43 1.34
C ASN A 132 3.36 5.66 1.53
N ASP A 133 3.73 6.74 2.21
CA ASP A 133 5.12 7.18 2.35
C ASP A 133 5.87 6.50 3.50
N ASP A 134 5.20 5.67 4.28
CA ASP A 134 5.84 4.85 5.32
C ASP A 134 6.98 4.02 4.71
N LYS A 135 8.16 4.08 5.34
CA LYS A 135 9.38 3.43 4.84
C LYS A 135 9.22 1.93 4.59
N LEU A 136 8.41 1.28 5.42
CA LEU A 136 8.17 -0.17 5.35
C LEU A 136 7.00 -0.54 4.44
N ARG A 137 6.30 0.43 3.87
CA ARG A 137 5.18 0.16 2.97
C ARG A 137 5.67 -0.49 1.69
N THR A 138 5.05 -1.59 1.31
CA THR A 138 5.32 -2.31 0.06
C THR A 138 4.28 -1.97 -1.00
N HIS A 139 4.65 -2.14 -2.26
CA HIS A 139 3.74 -2.00 -3.40
C HIS A 139 2.53 -2.94 -3.29
N ALA A 140 2.77 -4.21 -2.91
CA ALA A 140 1.70 -5.20 -2.74
C ALA A 140 0.66 -4.77 -1.69
N GLU A 141 1.08 -4.15 -0.58
CA GLU A 141 0.16 -3.61 0.42
C GLU A 141 -0.67 -2.45 -0.12
N VAL A 142 -0.08 -1.62 -1.01
CA VAL A 142 -0.81 -0.50 -1.63
C VAL A 142 -1.87 -1.03 -2.59
N VAL A 143 -1.54 -1.98 -3.45
CA VAL A 143 -2.50 -2.62 -4.36
C VAL A 143 -3.62 -3.30 -3.56
N ALA A 144 -3.28 -4.06 -2.51
CA ALA A 144 -4.26 -4.71 -1.65
C ALA A 144 -5.21 -3.73 -0.94
N ALA A 145 -4.73 -2.52 -0.59
CA ALA A 145 -5.60 -1.50 -0.01
C ALA A 145 -6.61 -0.95 -1.04
N PHE A 146 -6.22 -0.79 -2.30
CA PHE A 146 -7.16 -0.45 -3.37
C PHE A 146 -8.21 -1.54 -3.56
N ASP A 147 -7.79 -2.81 -3.63
CA ASP A 147 -8.71 -3.94 -3.76
C ASP A 147 -9.71 -3.97 -2.60
N ALA A 148 -9.22 -3.80 -1.36
CA ALA A 148 -10.08 -3.75 -0.17
C ALA A 148 -11.08 -2.58 -0.20
N ALA A 149 -10.69 -1.41 -0.73
CA ALA A 149 -11.58 -0.25 -0.86
C ALA A 149 -12.67 -0.50 -1.92
N ILE A 150 -12.30 -1.08 -3.06
CA ILE A 150 -13.23 -1.46 -4.13
C ILE A 150 -14.25 -2.48 -3.61
N ASP A 151 -13.79 -3.55 -2.97
CA ASP A 151 -14.65 -4.60 -2.43
C ASP A 151 -15.62 -4.05 -1.37
N ALA A 152 -15.14 -3.15 -0.49
CA ALA A 152 -15.97 -2.53 0.53
C ALA A 152 -17.07 -1.62 -0.06
N LEU A 153 -16.80 -0.94 -1.17
CA LEU A 153 -17.79 -0.13 -1.88
C LEU A 153 -18.77 -1.00 -2.68
N ALA A 154 -18.31 -2.09 -3.30
CA ALA A 154 -19.17 -2.99 -4.07
C ALA A 154 -20.30 -3.60 -3.21
N VAL A 155 -20.04 -3.85 -1.92
CA VAL A 155 -21.07 -4.31 -0.98
C VAL A 155 -22.15 -3.24 -0.70
N MET A 156 -21.85 -1.96 -0.96
CA MET A 156 -22.78 -0.84 -0.73
C MET A 156 -23.71 -0.59 -1.92
N THR A 157 -23.40 -1.12 -3.10
CA THR A 157 -24.25 -1.02 -4.28
C THR A 157 -25.45 -1.95 -4.09
N PRO A 158 -26.70 -1.45 -4.04
CA PRO A 158 -27.87 -2.32 -3.96
C PRO A 158 -27.89 -3.23 -5.20
N ALA A 159 -28.13 -4.52 -4.98
CA ALA A 159 -28.37 -5.44 -6.09
C ALA A 159 -29.60 -4.93 -6.86
N ALA A 160 -29.41 -4.69 -8.18
CA ALA A 160 -30.46 -4.26 -9.08
C ALA A 160 -31.54 -5.33 -9.25
#